data_6f6f5dd760ced20bc0026298fb6614aa
#
_entry.id   6f6f5dd760ced20bc0026298fb6614aa
#
_cell.length_a   1.000
_cell.length_b   1.000
_cell.length_c   1.000
_cell.angle_alpha   90.00
_cell.angle_beta   90.00
_cell.angle_gamma   90.00
#
_symmetry.space_group_name_H-M   'P 1'
#
loop_
_entity.id
_entity.type
_entity.pdbx_description
1 polymer ?
#
loop_
_entity_poly.entity_id
_entity_poly.type
_entity_poly.pdbx_seq_one_letter_code
_entity_poly.pdbx_strand_id
1 'polypeptide(L)'
;MSYTLHRMSTPRGDPTLLLVPTELELRRLLDLGGFPAGLALVETCGFGPVAAAARTAALLARLRPARVLLVGIAGSYDVSAHPVGSALEFGECAIEGIGVGEGASLLAPPALGFPQWPGRDGAAAIFDRLPLACASTDRAPLLLTTCAASADATQAAARRRRFPAAAAEDMEGFAVAAACALEGIPLRIVRGISNEVGDRRPEHWRIPAALAAARERALEVLVAPAGRGTR
;
A
#
# COMPACT_ATOMS: atom_id res chain seq x y z
N MET A 1 -21.19 -18.68 -12.46
CA MET A 1 -20.54 -19.76 -11.70
C MET A 1 -20.31 -19.26 -10.28
N SER A 2 -21.00 -19.86 -9.33
CA SER A 2 -20.97 -19.48 -7.90
C SER A 2 -19.71 -20.08 -7.28
N TYR A 3 -18.75 -19.25 -6.87
CA TYR A 3 -17.60 -19.73 -6.11
C TYR A 3 -18.02 -19.96 -4.66
N THR A 4 -18.10 -21.21 -4.28
CA THR A 4 -18.33 -21.63 -2.89
C THR A 4 -17.14 -21.21 -2.05
N LEU A 5 -17.34 -20.24 -1.15
CA LEU A 5 -16.37 -19.87 -0.13
C LEU A 5 -16.12 -21.08 0.77
N HIS A 6 -14.98 -21.74 0.58
CA HIS A 6 -14.50 -22.70 1.56
C HIS A 6 -14.23 -21.94 2.88
N ARG A 7 -14.96 -22.31 3.91
CA ARG A 7 -14.66 -21.93 5.29
C ARG A 7 -13.28 -22.50 5.65
N MET A 8 -12.25 -21.68 5.48
CA MET A 8 -10.90 -22.02 5.94
C MET A 8 -10.89 -21.97 7.47
N SER A 9 -10.30 -22.98 8.09
CA SER A 9 -10.04 -23.05 9.53
C SER A 9 -9.32 -21.79 9.99
N THR A 10 -9.83 -21.17 11.07
CA THR A 10 -9.18 -20.02 11.72
C THR A 10 -7.72 -20.36 12.06
N PRO A 11 -6.75 -19.51 11.67
CA PRO A 11 -5.35 -19.73 12.05
C PRO A 11 -5.22 -19.74 13.58
N ARG A 12 -4.42 -20.65 14.11
CA ARG A 12 -3.99 -20.61 15.53
C ARG A 12 -2.94 -19.48 15.67
N GLY A 13 -3.37 -18.30 16.04
CA GLY A 13 -2.55 -17.10 16.20
C GLY A 13 -3.34 -15.87 15.79
N ASP A 14 -2.79 -14.69 16.04
CA ASP A 14 -3.40 -13.42 15.65
C ASP A 14 -3.47 -13.33 14.11
N PRO A 15 -4.68 -13.27 13.51
CA PRO A 15 -4.85 -13.39 12.07
C PRO A 15 -4.23 -12.20 11.34
N THR A 16 -3.39 -12.49 10.33
CA THR A 16 -2.93 -11.49 9.37
C THR A 16 -3.96 -11.35 8.26
N LEU A 17 -4.36 -10.12 7.93
CA LEU A 17 -5.13 -9.82 6.74
C LEU A 17 -4.19 -9.38 5.62
N LEU A 18 -4.13 -10.13 4.53
CA LEU A 18 -3.40 -9.76 3.32
C LEU A 18 -4.38 -9.14 2.33
N LEU A 19 -4.11 -7.90 1.95
CA LEU A 19 -4.90 -7.15 1.00
C LEU A 19 -4.17 -7.06 -0.35
N VAL A 20 -4.94 -7.23 -1.43
CA VAL A 20 -4.49 -7.02 -2.81
C VAL A 20 -5.42 -5.99 -3.45
N PRO A 21 -4.93 -4.99 -4.20
CA PRO A 21 -5.80 -3.96 -4.75
C PRO A 21 -6.88 -4.50 -5.69
N THR A 22 -6.51 -5.36 -6.63
CA THR A 22 -7.40 -5.77 -7.72
C THR A 22 -7.49 -7.29 -7.88
N GLU A 23 -8.61 -7.74 -8.44
CA GLU A 23 -8.80 -9.14 -8.82
C GLU A 23 -7.76 -9.62 -9.85
N LEU A 24 -7.27 -8.71 -10.70
CA LEU A 24 -6.25 -9.04 -11.69
C LEU A 24 -4.92 -9.41 -11.00
N GLU A 25 -4.49 -8.57 -10.04
CA GLU A 25 -3.27 -8.83 -9.27
C GLU A 25 -3.43 -10.09 -8.42
N LEU A 26 -4.58 -10.25 -7.78
CA LEU A 26 -4.85 -11.43 -6.95
C LEU A 26 -4.77 -12.72 -7.77
N ARG A 27 -5.42 -12.79 -8.94
CA ARG A 27 -5.34 -13.97 -9.82
C ARG A 27 -3.90 -14.27 -10.21
N ARG A 28 -3.12 -13.27 -10.60
CA ARG A 28 -1.70 -13.46 -10.96
C ARG A 28 -0.85 -13.93 -9.78
N LEU A 29 -1.11 -13.42 -8.57
CA LEU A 29 -0.44 -13.91 -7.36
C LEU A 29 -0.80 -15.37 -7.06
N LEU A 30 -2.07 -15.77 -7.30
CA LEU A 30 -2.51 -17.17 -7.16
C LEU A 30 -1.85 -18.07 -8.21
N ASP A 31 -1.74 -17.62 -9.46
CA ASP A 31 -1.04 -18.36 -10.54
C ASP A 31 0.46 -18.59 -10.21
N LEU A 32 1.07 -17.68 -9.45
CA LEU A 32 2.43 -17.83 -8.92
C LEU A 32 2.53 -18.77 -7.70
N GLY A 33 1.43 -19.43 -7.31
CA GLY A 33 1.34 -20.31 -6.15
C GLY A 33 0.73 -19.68 -4.91
N GLY A 34 0.26 -18.44 -4.99
CA GLY A 34 -0.46 -17.76 -3.91
C GLY A 34 0.33 -17.64 -2.61
N PHE A 35 -0.38 -17.65 -1.50
CA PHE A 35 0.19 -17.63 -0.16
C PHE A 35 -0.18 -18.92 0.59
N PRO A 36 0.73 -19.53 1.37
CA PRO A 36 0.44 -20.76 2.08
C PRO A 36 -0.78 -20.63 2.98
N ALA A 37 -1.61 -21.67 2.98
CA ALA A 37 -2.81 -21.72 3.80
C ALA A 37 -2.48 -21.53 5.29
N GLY A 38 -3.28 -20.71 5.96
CA GLY A 38 -3.11 -20.46 7.41
C GLY A 38 -2.12 -19.33 7.75
N LEU A 39 -1.34 -18.77 6.80
CA LEU A 39 -0.48 -17.61 7.06
C LEU A 39 -1.24 -16.29 7.09
N ALA A 40 -2.24 -16.13 6.23
CA ALA A 40 -3.06 -14.92 6.15
C ALA A 40 -4.45 -15.22 5.58
N LEU A 41 -5.40 -14.34 5.91
CA LEU A 41 -6.67 -14.22 5.19
C LEU A 41 -6.43 -13.28 4.00
N VAL A 42 -6.72 -13.73 2.78
CA VAL A 42 -6.48 -12.96 1.56
C VAL A 42 -7.79 -12.37 1.06
N GLU A 43 -7.82 -11.06 0.86
CA GLU A 43 -9.00 -10.32 0.38
C GLU A 43 -8.55 -9.23 -0.60
N THR A 44 -9.47 -8.75 -1.46
CA THR A 44 -9.22 -7.55 -2.27
C THR A 44 -9.71 -6.29 -1.55
N CYS A 45 -8.95 -5.19 -1.68
CA CYS A 45 -9.37 -3.89 -1.11
C CYS A 45 -9.99 -2.94 -2.14
N GLY A 46 -9.87 -3.22 -3.43
CA GLY A 46 -10.41 -2.38 -4.51
C GLY A 46 -9.40 -1.39 -5.06
N PHE A 47 -9.68 -0.90 -6.27
CA PHE A 47 -8.86 0.03 -7.04
C PHE A 47 -9.10 1.48 -6.62
N GLY A 48 -8.02 2.20 -6.38
CA GLY A 48 -8.02 3.61 -6.02
C GLY A 48 -8.35 3.87 -4.53
N PRO A 49 -8.07 5.09 -4.04
CA PRO A 49 -8.05 5.35 -2.60
C PRO A 49 -9.43 5.25 -1.95
N VAL A 50 -10.50 5.62 -2.65
CA VAL A 50 -11.87 5.60 -2.08
C VAL A 50 -12.33 4.16 -1.82
N ALA A 51 -12.20 3.29 -2.83
CA ALA A 51 -12.59 1.89 -2.70
C ALA A 51 -11.72 1.18 -1.67
N ALA A 52 -10.39 1.41 -1.72
CA ALA A 52 -9.44 0.80 -0.81
C ALA A 52 -9.71 1.17 0.66
N ALA A 53 -9.97 2.45 0.97
CA ALA A 53 -10.30 2.87 2.33
C ALA A 53 -11.61 2.24 2.82
N ALA A 54 -12.70 2.35 2.04
CA ALA A 54 -14.02 1.86 2.43
C ALA A 54 -14.02 0.34 2.62
N ARG A 55 -13.43 -0.40 1.69
CA ARG A 55 -13.36 -1.86 1.77
C ARG A 55 -12.47 -2.32 2.92
N THR A 56 -11.31 -1.69 3.10
CA THR A 56 -10.42 -2.02 4.23
C THR A 56 -11.13 -1.80 5.56
N ALA A 57 -11.76 -0.66 5.79
CA ALA A 57 -12.50 -0.40 7.03
C ALA A 57 -13.58 -1.48 7.30
N ALA A 58 -14.36 -1.87 6.28
CA ALA A 58 -15.35 -2.94 6.41
C ALA A 58 -14.72 -4.30 6.74
N LEU A 59 -13.56 -4.62 6.16
CA LEU A 59 -12.83 -5.85 6.45
C LEU A 59 -12.25 -5.85 7.87
N LEU A 60 -11.67 -4.73 8.32
CA LEU A 60 -11.14 -4.60 9.68
C LEU A 60 -12.23 -4.79 10.73
N ALA A 61 -13.38 -4.13 10.56
CA ALA A 61 -14.53 -4.27 11.45
C ALA A 61 -15.05 -5.72 11.53
N ARG A 62 -15.07 -6.43 10.40
CA ARG A 62 -15.57 -7.80 10.30
C ARG A 62 -14.58 -8.84 10.80
N LEU A 63 -13.31 -8.73 10.41
CA LEU A 63 -12.31 -9.79 10.59
C LEU A 63 -11.42 -9.57 11.82
N ARG A 64 -11.31 -8.34 12.30
CA ARG A 64 -10.48 -7.93 13.45
C ARG A 64 -9.07 -8.53 13.40
N PRO A 65 -8.31 -8.30 12.32
CA PRO A 65 -6.98 -8.86 12.19
C PRO A 65 -6.01 -8.19 13.16
N ALA A 66 -4.99 -8.92 13.62
CA ALA A 66 -3.94 -8.34 14.45
C ALA A 66 -2.96 -7.47 13.66
N ARG A 67 -2.85 -7.70 12.35
CA ARG A 67 -2.01 -6.92 11.43
C ARG A 67 -2.53 -7.02 10.01
N VAL A 68 -2.16 -6.02 9.19
CA VAL A 68 -2.47 -5.99 7.75
C VAL A 68 -1.18 -5.99 6.95
N LEU A 69 -1.18 -6.71 5.83
CA LEU A 69 -0.16 -6.64 4.79
C LEU A 69 -0.83 -6.29 3.47
N LEU A 70 -0.46 -5.17 2.87
CA LEU A 70 -0.91 -4.78 1.54
C LEU A 70 0.14 -5.17 0.50
N VAL A 71 -0.26 -5.93 -0.51
CA VAL A 71 0.61 -6.44 -1.58
C VAL A 71 0.03 -6.07 -2.94
N GLY A 72 0.85 -5.57 -3.84
CA GLY A 72 0.44 -5.20 -5.19
C GLY A 72 1.59 -4.61 -5.98
N ILE A 73 1.29 -3.86 -7.04
CA ILE A 73 2.28 -3.19 -7.88
C ILE A 73 2.34 -1.67 -7.64
N ALA A 74 3.46 -1.06 -8.04
CA ALA A 74 3.66 0.38 -8.06
C ALA A 74 4.60 0.78 -9.21
N GLY A 75 4.59 2.06 -9.60
CA GLY A 75 5.60 2.64 -10.47
C GLY A 75 6.79 3.17 -9.66
N SER A 76 8.00 3.08 -10.20
CA SER A 76 9.22 3.66 -9.59
C SER A 76 9.48 5.07 -10.06
N TYR A 77 9.84 5.96 -9.13
CA TYR A 77 10.35 7.30 -9.46
C TYR A 77 11.84 7.30 -9.85
N ASP A 78 12.55 6.22 -9.58
CA ASP A 78 13.97 6.06 -9.88
C ASP A 78 14.28 4.59 -10.16
N VAL A 79 14.20 4.21 -11.43
CA VAL A 79 14.41 2.82 -11.86
C VAL A 79 15.87 2.38 -11.73
N SER A 80 16.81 3.28 -11.52
CA SER A 80 18.20 2.92 -11.25
C SER A 80 18.39 2.46 -9.80
N ALA A 81 17.70 3.10 -8.87
CA ALA A 81 17.70 2.73 -7.46
C ALA A 81 16.70 1.61 -7.14
N HIS A 82 15.54 1.62 -7.81
CA HIS A 82 14.43 0.69 -7.62
C HIS A 82 13.99 0.11 -8.97
N PRO A 83 14.68 -0.92 -9.48
CA PRO A 83 14.49 -1.43 -10.83
C PRO A 83 13.12 -2.04 -11.06
N VAL A 84 12.61 -1.93 -12.28
CA VAL A 84 11.41 -2.66 -12.73
C VAL A 84 11.63 -4.17 -12.57
N GLY A 85 10.66 -4.85 -11.97
CA GLY A 85 10.75 -6.27 -11.61
C GLY A 85 11.27 -6.53 -10.19
N SER A 86 11.72 -5.51 -9.45
CA SER A 86 12.05 -5.62 -8.03
C SER A 86 10.83 -5.42 -7.12
N ALA A 87 11.00 -5.59 -5.81
CA ALA A 87 9.98 -5.26 -4.81
C ALA A 87 10.56 -4.43 -3.68
N LEU A 88 9.73 -3.52 -3.15
CA LEU A 88 10.04 -2.66 -2.01
C LEU A 88 9.04 -2.90 -0.88
N GLU A 89 9.54 -2.79 0.34
CA GLU A 89 8.75 -2.57 1.55
C GLU A 89 8.94 -1.13 2.00
N PHE A 90 7.86 -0.47 2.41
CA PHE A 90 7.84 0.96 2.71
C PHE A 90 7.77 1.22 4.21
N GLY A 91 8.43 2.27 4.67
CA GLY A 91 8.40 2.73 6.08
C GLY A 91 7.45 3.88 6.32
N GLU A 92 7.03 4.55 5.26
CA GLU A 92 6.09 5.67 5.29
C GLU A 92 5.25 5.65 4.02
N CYS A 93 4.02 6.13 4.10
CA CYS A 93 3.21 6.47 2.94
C CYS A 93 2.70 7.90 3.02
N ALA A 94 2.51 8.53 1.86
CA ALA A 94 1.91 9.86 1.73
C ALA A 94 0.80 9.83 0.68
N ILE A 95 -0.08 10.83 0.71
CA ILE A 95 -1.10 11.03 -0.32
C ILE A 95 -0.96 12.40 -0.96
N GLU A 96 -1.10 12.45 -2.29
CA GLU A 96 -1.19 13.69 -3.06
C GLU A 96 -2.61 13.93 -3.55
N GLY A 97 -2.97 15.23 -3.65
CA GLY A 97 -4.23 15.67 -4.26
C GLY A 97 -5.36 15.95 -3.28
N ILE A 98 -5.11 15.83 -1.98
CA ILE A 98 -6.04 16.29 -0.94
C ILE A 98 -5.63 17.67 -0.48
N GLY A 99 -6.57 18.64 -0.52
CA GLY A 99 -6.31 20.02 -0.14
C GLY A 99 -7.07 21.03 -0.97
N VAL A 100 -6.53 22.23 -1.12
CA VAL A 100 -7.12 23.32 -1.89
C VAL A 100 -6.18 23.74 -3.01
N GLY A 101 -6.69 23.88 -4.23
CA GLY A 101 -5.91 24.18 -5.44
C GLY A 101 -5.44 22.93 -6.17
N GLU A 102 -4.58 23.11 -7.17
CA GLU A 102 -4.07 22.04 -8.03
C GLU A 102 -2.59 22.20 -8.33
N GLY A 103 -1.91 21.12 -8.66
CA GLY A 103 -0.51 21.13 -9.08
C GLY A 103 0.39 21.87 -8.11
N ALA A 104 1.14 22.87 -8.59
CA ALA A 104 2.07 23.66 -7.77
C ALA A 104 1.37 24.56 -6.74
N SER A 105 0.11 24.91 -6.94
CA SER A 105 -0.68 25.75 -6.03
C SER A 105 -1.45 24.95 -4.98
N LEU A 106 -1.38 23.63 -4.98
CA LEU A 106 -2.08 22.80 -3.99
C LEU A 106 -1.55 23.07 -2.58
N LEU A 107 -2.42 23.53 -1.72
CA LEU A 107 -2.20 23.61 -0.28
C LEU A 107 -2.68 22.30 0.36
N ALA A 108 -1.74 21.48 0.80
CA ALA A 108 -2.01 20.19 1.43
C ALA A 108 -2.54 20.34 2.87
N PRO A 109 -3.13 19.32 3.47
CA PRO A 109 -3.69 19.36 4.82
C PRO A 109 -2.80 19.97 5.89
N PRO A 110 -1.47 19.71 5.94
CA PRO A 110 -0.60 20.37 6.92
C PRO A 110 -0.53 21.91 6.75
N ALA A 111 -0.48 22.39 5.50
CA ALA A 111 -0.42 23.82 5.20
C ALA A 111 -1.75 24.53 5.52
N LEU A 112 -2.86 23.83 5.46
CA LEU A 112 -4.19 24.32 5.80
C LEU A 112 -4.47 24.26 7.31
N GLY A 113 -3.70 23.50 8.07
CA GLY A 113 -4.01 23.18 9.47
C GLY A 113 -5.24 22.26 9.64
N PHE A 114 -5.69 21.61 8.57
CA PHE A 114 -6.83 20.70 8.58
C PHE A 114 -6.38 19.25 8.40
N PRO A 115 -6.34 18.44 9.48
CA PRO A 115 -6.10 17.01 9.34
C PRO A 115 -7.27 16.32 8.65
N GLN A 116 -7.01 15.27 7.88
CA GLN A 116 -8.04 14.40 7.32
C GLN A 116 -8.83 13.68 8.42
N TRP A 117 -8.16 13.45 9.54
CA TRP A 117 -8.76 12.96 10.79
C TRP A 117 -8.08 13.65 11.97
N PRO A 118 -8.84 14.29 12.89
CA PRO A 118 -8.22 15.07 13.99
C PRO A 118 -7.59 14.24 15.10
N GLY A 119 -7.72 12.91 15.05
CA GLY A 119 -7.37 12.04 16.15
C GLY A 119 -8.43 12.04 17.25
N ARG A 120 -8.53 10.96 18.02
CA ARG A 120 -9.37 10.84 19.23
C ARG A 120 -8.75 9.81 20.18
N ASP A 121 -9.06 9.90 21.44
CA ASP A 121 -8.72 8.90 22.46
C ASP A 121 -7.22 8.52 22.49
N GLY A 122 -6.35 9.50 22.26
CA GLY A 122 -4.89 9.31 22.22
C GLY A 122 -4.32 8.92 20.87
N ALA A 123 -5.15 8.67 19.84
CA ALA A 123 -4.67 8.47 18.49
C ALA A 123 -4.22 9.79 17.85
N ALA A 124 -3.12 9.75 17.08
CA ALA A 124 -2.59 10.92 16.39
C ALA A 124 -3.52 11.40 15.26
N ALA A 125 -3.45 12.69 14.95
CA ALA A 125 -4.13 13.25 13.79
C ALA A 125 -3.51 12.71 12.50
N ILE A 126 -4.36 12.45 11.50
CA ILE A 126 -3.94 12.00 10.16
C ILE A 126 -3.95 13.21 9.24
N PHE A 127 -2.79 13.58 8.72
CA PHE A 127 -2.65 14.59 7.68
C PHE A 127 -2.46 13.92 6.31
N ASP A 128 -1.33 14.16 5.66
CA ASP A 128 -0.99 13.63 4.33
C ASP A 128 0.11 12.57 4.36
N ARG A 129 0.59 12.19 5.56
CA ARG A 129 1.63 11.18 5.78
C ARG A 129 1.28 10.28 6.94
N LEU A 130 1.66 9.02 6.82
CA LEU A 130 1.49 7.99 7.86
C LEU A 130 2.72 7.08 7.92
N PRO A 131 3.24 6.81 9.13
CA PRO A 131 4.26 5.78 9.31
C PRO A 131 3.68 4.39 9.08
N LEU A 132 4.51 3.46 8.64
CA LEU A 132 4.18 2.07 8.40
C LEU A 132 4.99 1.17 9.35
N ALA A 133 4.45 0.00 9.66
CA ALA A 133 5.11 -0.99 10.51
C ALA A 133 6.17 -1.78 9.72
N CYS A 134 7.23 -1.10 9.26
CA CYS A 134 8.32 -1.71 8.51
C CYS A 134 9.34 -2.39 9.44
N ALA A 135 9.95 -3.49 8.98
CA ALA A 135 10.98 -4.19 9.76
C ALA A 135 12.32 -3.42 9.85
N SER A 136 12.59 -2.55 8.88
CA SER A 136 13.81 -1.73 8.82
C SER A 136 13.42 -0.25 8.81
N THR A 137 13.77 0.48 9.86
CA THR A 137 13.40 1.89 10.03
C THR A 137 14.43 2.86 9.45
N ASP A 138 15.70 2.47 9.33
CA ASP A 138 16.80 3.41 9.13
C ASP A 138 16.89 4.04 7.73
N ARG A 139 16.19 3.55 6.72
CA ARG A 139 16.08 4.13 5.38
C ARG A 139 14.92 3.54 4.56
N ALA A 140 13.83 3.19 5.21
CA ALA A 140 12.70 2.63 4.48
C ALA A 140 12.11 3.70 3.53
N PRO A 141 11.84 3.35 2.26
CA PRO A 141 11.37 4.30 1.27
C PRO A 141 9.96 4.82 1.55
N LEU A 142 9.64 6.00 1.01
CA LEU A 142 8.30 6.58 1.00
C LEU A 142 7.50 6.06 -0.21
N LEU A 143 6.27 5.61 0.03
CA LEU A 143 5.26 5.33 -1.00
C LEU A 143 4.35 6.55 -1.17
N LEU A 144 4.22 7.06 -2.39
CA LEU A 144 3.27 8.13 -2.71
C LEU A 144 2.00 7.55 -3.32
N THR A 145 0.87 7.72 -2.62
CA THR A 145 -0.46 7.36 -3.14
C THR A 145 -1.08 8.55 -3.86
N THR A 146 -1.66 8.31 -5.04
CA THR A 146 -2.32 9.34 -5.86
C THR A 146 -3.72 8.88 -6.27
N CYS A 147 -4.66 9.84 -6.44
CA CYS A 147 -5.99 9.52 -6.97
C CYS A 147 -5.97 9.16 -8.46
N ALA A 148 -5.00 9.69 -9.20
CA ALA A 148 -4.75 9.38 -10.61
C ALA A 148 -3.25 9.19 -10.81
N ALA A 149 -2.82 8.06 -11.35
CA ALA A 149 -1.41 7.82 -11.62
C ALA A 149 -0.84 8.87 -12.59
N SER A 150 0.47 9.17 -12.44
CA SER A 150 1.17 10.10 -13.33
C SER A 150 1.04 9.66 -14.78
N ALA A 151 0.48 10.55 -15.62
CA ALA A 151 0.23 10.27 -17.05
C ALA A 151 1.50 10.37 -17.90
N ASP A 152 2.48 11.15 -17.45
CA ASP A 152 3.72 11.43 -18.16
C ASP A 152 4.87 11.81 -17.22
N ALA A 153 6.06 11.95 -17.78
CA ALA A 153 7.26 12.33 -17.05
C ALA A 153 7.18 13.74 -16.42
N THR A 154 6.39 14.65 -16.99
CA THR A 154 6.20 16.00 -16.45
C THR A 154 5.43 15.98 -15.15
N GLN A 155 4.34 15.21 -15.09
CA GLN A 155 3.58 15.01 -13.86
C GLN A 155 4.40 14.25 -12.83
N ALA A 156 5.10 13.20 -13.24
CA ALA A 156 6.01 12.44 -12.36
C ALA A 156 7.06 13.37 -11.73
N ALA A 157 7.72 14.19 -12.52
CA ALA A 157 8.71 15.15 -12.03
C ALA A 157 8.10 16.22 -11.09
N ALA A 158 6.89 16.70 -11.38
CA ALA A 158 6.20 17.65 -10.52
C ALA A 158 5.89 17.04 -9.14
N ARG A 159 5.42 15.79 -9.09
CA ARG A 159 5.17 15.05 -7.86
C ARG A 159 6.45 14.79 -7.08
N ARG A 160 7.50 14.33 -7.77
CA ARG A 160 8.81 14.10 -7.13
C ARG A 160 9.41 15.35 -6.50
N ARG A 161 9.19 16.54 -7.09
CA ARG A 161 9.62 17.81 -6.46
C ARG A 161 8.89 18.10 -5.15
N ARG A 162 7.62 17.72 -5.04
CA ARG A 162 6.82 17.90 -3.81
C ARG A 162 7.09 16.82 -2.77
N PHE A 163 7.41 15.61 -3.24
CA PHE A 163 7.72 14.45 -2.41
C PHE A 163 9.09 13.88 -2.80
N PRO A 164 10.21 14.58 -2.50
CA PRO A 164 11.54 14.17 -2.95
C PRO A 164 12.00 12.82 -2.40
N ALA A 165 11.45 12.38 -1.28
CA ALA A 165 11.72 11.07 -0.69
C ALA A 165 10.87 9.92 -1.29
N ALA A 166 9.92 10.22 -2.19
CA ALA A 166 9.09 9.19 -2.79
C ALA A 166 9.92 8.27 -3.70
N ALA A 167 9.93 6.98 -3.36
CA ALA A 167 10.57 5.94 -4.16
C ALA A 167 9.62 5.39 -5.23
N ALA A 168 8.33 5.29 -4.90
CA ALA A 168 7.32 4.72 -5.80
C ALA A 168 5.97 5.42 -5.67
N GLU A 169 5.12 5.22 -6.69
CA GLU A 169 3.75 5.73 -6.79
C GLU A 169 2.76 4.58 -6.89
N ASP A 170 1.71 4.63 -6.08
CA ASP A 170 0.56 3.71 -6.14
C ASP A 170 -0.77 4.47 -6.07
N MET A 171 -1.89 3.74 -5.93
CA MET A 171 -3.21 4.35 -5.82
C MET A 171 -3.99 3.92 -4.56
N GLU A 172 -3.46 3.08 -3.66
CA GLU A 172 -4.20 2.53 -2.52
C GLU A 172 -3.50 2.65 -1.17
N GLY A 173 -2.16 2.71 -1.16
CA GLY A 173 -1.34 2.54 0.04
C GLY A 173 -1.75 3.42 1.20
N PHE A 174 -1.87 4.73 0.98
CA PHE A 174 -2.29 5.68 2.03
C PHE A 174 -3.73 5.42 2.50
N ALA A 175 -4.63 5.05 1.61
CA ALA A 175 -6.03 4.80 1.94
C ALA A 175 -6.19 3.59 2.87
N VAL A 176 -5.45 2.52 2.59
CA VAL A 176 -5.36 1.35 3.48
C VAL A 176 -4.70 1.72 4.81
N ALA A 177 -3.62 2.53 4.76
CA ALA A 177 -2.92 2.99 5.96
C ALA A 177 -3.81 3.85 6.86
N ALA A 178 -4.60 4.76 6.28
CA ALA A 178 -5.54 5.57 7.03
C ALA A 178 -6.61 4.70 7.73
N ALA A 179 -7.20 3.73 7.02
CA ALA A 179 -8.17 2.80 7.62
C ALA A 179 -7.54 1.98 8.75
N CYS A 180 -6.31 1.50 8.60
CA CYS A 180 -5.60 0.76 9.64
C CYS A 180 -5.25 1.66 10.84
N ALA A 181 -4.82 2.90 10.60
CA ALA A 181 -4.48 3.85 11.65
C ALA A 181 -5.68 4.24 12.52
N LEU A 182 -6.87 4.38 11.92
CA LEU A 182 -8.12 4.64 12.65
C LEU A 182 -8.48 3.53 13.64
N GLU A 183 -8.12 2.28 13.34
CA GLU A 183 -8.37 1.10 14.16
C GLU A 183 -7.15 0.69 15.02
N GLY A 184 -6.04 1.42 14.94
CA GLY A 184 -4.81 1.09 15.66
C GLY A 184 -4.16 -0.22 15.21
N ILE A 185 -4.43 -0.68 13.98
CA ILE A 185 -3.94 -1.94 13.43
C ILE A 185 -2.64 -1.70 12.64
N PRO A 186 -1.53 -2.38 12.96
CA PRO A 186 -0.27 -2.20 12.24
C PRO A 186 -0.40 -2.67 10.77
N LEU A 187 0.09 -1.83 9.85
CA LEU A 187 0.13 -2.10 8.42
C LEU A 187 1.56 -2.18 7.91
N ARG A 188 1.85 -3.20 7.10
CA ARG A 188 3.04 -3.25 6.25
C ARG A 188 2.60 -3.18 4.78
N ILE A 189 3.39 -2.52 3.94
CA ILE A 189 3.11 -2.40 2.50
C ILE A 189 4.30 -2.92 1.71
N VAL A 190 4.03 -3.85 0.79
CA VAL A 190 4.97 -4.38 -0.20
C VAL A 190 4.44 -4.08 -1.59
N ARG A 191 5.25 -3.46 -2.43
CA ARG A 191 4.93 -3.22 -3.84
C ARG A 191 6.02 -3.76 -4.75
N GLY A 192 5.61 -4.52 -5.77
CA GLY A 192 6.48 -4.86 -6.90
C GLY A 192 6.52 -3.69 -7.88
N ILE A 193 7.70 -3.36 -8.36
CA ILE A 193 7.90 -2.28 -9.32
C ILE A 193 7.55 -2.78 -10.72
N SER A 194 6.43 -2.30 -11.27
CA SER A 194 5.91 -2.73 -12.57
C SER A 194 6.42 -1.89 -13.74
N ASN A 195 6.71 -0.62 -13.51
CA ASN A 195 7.07 0.36 -14.54
C ASN A 195 7.77 1.58 -13.92
N GLU A 196 8.30 2.47 -14.77
CA GLU A 196 8.68 3.83 -14.38
C GLU A 196 7.44 4.72 -14.26
N VAL A 197 7.39 5.58 -13.23
CA VAL A 197 6.29 6.55 -13.05
C VAL A 197 6.24 7.49 -14.24
N GLY A 198 5.04 7.67 -14.82
CA GLY A 198 4.83 8.49 -16.01
C GLY A 198 5.03 7.74 -17.33
N ASP A 199 5.58 6.53 -17.32
CA ASP A 199 5.59 5.69 -18.52
C ASP A 199 4.29 4.87 -18.61
N ARG A 200 3.44 5.21 -19.59
CA ARG A 200 2.13 4.59 -19.80
C ARG A 200 2.12 3.57 -20.95
N ARG A 201 3.30 3.24 -21.54
CA ARG A 201 3.43 2.25 -22.60
C ARG A 201 3.32 0.83 -22.02
N PRO A 202 2.26 0.06 -22.36
CA PRO A 202 2.04 -1.26 -21.75
C PRO A 202 3.19 -2.24 -21.98
N GLU A 203 3.90 -2.13 -23.10
CA GLU A 203 5.04 -2.97 -23.47
C GLU A 203 6.26 -2.81 -22.56
N HIS A 204 6.35 -1.69 -21.82
CA HIS A 204 7.40 -1.44 -20.82
C HIS A 204 7.05 -2.00 -19.44
N TRP A 205 5.79 -2.34 -19.23
CA TRP A 205 5.34 -2.81 -17.93
C TRP A 205 5.70 -4.29 -17.71
N ARG A 206 6.25 -4.58 -16.58
CA ARG A 206 6.69 -5.93 -16.17
C ARG A 206 5.86 -6.45 -14.99
N ILE A 207 4.52 -6.37 -15.14
CA ILE A 207 3.58 -6.75 -14.06
C ILE A 207 3.84 -8.18 -13.53
N PRO A 208 4.07 -9.22 -14.38
CA PRO A 208 4.34 -10.55 -13.85
C PRO A 208 5.59 -10.62 -12.98
N ALA A 209 6.69 -10.00 -13.39
CA ALA A 209 7.94 -9.96 -12.64
C ALA A 209 7.78 -9.17 -11.33
N ALA A 210 7.10 -8.03 -11.39
CA ALA A 210 6.81 -7.20 -10.24
C ALA A 210 5.98 -7.96 -9.18
N LEU A 211 4.93 -8.66 -9.59
CA LEU A 211 4.11 -9.45 -8.67
C LEU A 211 4.85 -10.68 -8.12
N ALA A 212 5.74 -11.30 -8.91
CA ALA A 212 6.60 -12.38 -8.41
C ALA A 212 7.51 -11.88 -7.29
N ALA A 213 8.22 -10.76 -7.50
CA ALA A 213 9.07 -10.15 -6.50
C ALA A 213 8.27 -9.67 -5.27
N ALA A 214 7.10 -9.07 -5.48
CA ALA A 214 6.21 -8.65 -4.38
C ALA A 214 5.74 -9.84 -3.55
N ARG A 215 5.41 -10.98 -4.19
CA ARG A 215 5.02 -12.20 -3.50
C ARG A 215 6.16 -12.77 -2.65
N GLU A 216 7.38 -12.86 -3.18
CA GLU A 216 8.56 -13.33 -2.45
C GLU A 216 8.79 -12.46 -1.21
N ARG A 217 8.82 -11.14 -1.39
CA ARG A 217 8.97 -10.21 -0.26
C ARG A 217 7.83 -10.30 0.75
N ALA A 218 6.59 -10.47 0.30
CA ALA A 218 5.43 -10.65 1.18
C ALA A 218 5.52 -11.94 2.00
N LEU A 219 6.02 -13.02 1.44
CA LEU A 219 6.26 -14.26 2.17
C LEU A 219 7.30 -14.08 3.28
N GLU A 220 8.40 -13.37 3.02
CA GLU A 220 9.38 -13.01 4.06
C GLU A 220 8.73 -12.21 5.19
N VAL A 221 7.88 -11.21 4.84
CA VAL A 221 7.14 -10.39 5.79
C VAL A 221 6.18 -11.21 6.65
N LEU A 222 5.48 -12.17 6.03
CA LEU A 222 4.49 -13.02 6.72
C LEU A 222 5.12 -13.96 7.74
N VAL A 223 6.31 -14.51 7.45
CA VAL A 223 7.02 -15.44 8.34
C VAL A 223 7.90 -14.72 9.37
N ALA A 224 8.21 -13.45 9.16
CA ALA A 224 8.96 -12.66 10.13
C ALA A 224 8.14 -12.50 11.43
N PRO A 225 8.78 -12.63 12.60
CA PRO A 225 8.10 -12.36 13.87
C PRO A 225 7.55 -10.93 13.86
N ALA A 226 6.34 -10.75 14.39
CA ALA A 226 5.76 -9.43 14.55
C ALA A 226 6.74 -8.58 15.34
N GLY A 227 7.32 -7.54 14.73
CA GLY A 227 8.20 -6.61 15.43
C GLY A 227 7.48 -6.09 16.65
N ARG A 228 8.14 -6.08 17.80
CA ARG A 228 7.59 -5.49 19.03
C ARG A 228 7.37 -4.02 18.74
N GLY A 229 6.10 -3.62 18.62
CA GLY A 229 5.75 -2.22 18.59
C GLY A 229 6.38 -1.54 19.81
N THR A 230 7.19 -0.54 19.58
CA THR A 230 7.61 0.38 20.64
C THR A 230 6.35 1.04 21.17
N ARG A 231 6.01 0.70 22.40
CA ARG A 231 4.96 1.38 23.19
C ARG A 231 5.37 2.82 23.44
#